data_29900e94bf197f184a4aafb63668eabf
#
_entry.id   29900e94bf197f184a4aafb63668eabf
#
_cell.length_a   1.000
_cell.length_b   1.000
_cell.length_c   1.000
_cell.angle_alpha   90.00
_cell.angle_beta   90.00
_cell.angle_gamma   90.00
#
_symmetry.space_group_name_H-M   'P 1'
#
loop_
_entity.id
_entity.type
_entity.pdbx_description
1 polymer ?
#
loop_
_entity_poly.entity_id
_entity_poly.type
_entity_poly.pdbx_seq_one_letter_code
_entity_poly.pdbx_strand_id
1 'polypeptide(L)'
;MLNIIVFVLVIVADQISKNLLFNNLYLGQSVPVIPRIFHITMVYNTGIAFGLFKNQTVLFSAISFFVIVLIIFSILEQKRRKDINHLEIFALYLILSGAIGNLIDRFRFGYVIDFLDFRVWPVFNIADSAITIGMVLILIRCIRLFFK
;
A
#
# COMPACT_ATOMS: atom_id res chain seq x y z
N MET A 1 -3.69 -20.05 -5.97
CA MET A 1 -4.49 -19.23 -6.90
C MET A 1 -5.04 -17.98 -6.22
N LEU A 2 -5.75 -18.07 -5.09
CA LEU A 2 -6.38 -16.92 -4.40
C LEU A 2 -5.40 -15.75 -4.16
N ASN A 3 -4.20 -16.00 -3.63
CA ASN A 3 -3.23 -14.93 -3.32
C ASN A 3 -2.81 -14.11 -4.55
N ILE A 4 -2.67 -14.76 -5.72
CA ILE A 4 -2.33 -14.07 -6.98
C ILE A 4 -3.52 -13.24 -7.47
N ILE A 5 -4.73 -13.75 -7.33
CA ILE A 5 -5.96 -13.03 -7.70
C ILE A 5 -6.06 -11.75 -6.84
N VAL A 6 -5.92 -11.87 -5.51
CA VAL A 6 -5.97 -10.72 -4.60
C VAL A 6 -4.86 -9.72 -4.90
N PHE A 7 -3.64 -10.18 -5.15
CA PHE A 7 -2.51 -9.35 -5.55
C PHE A 7 -2.84 -8.51 -6.80
N VAL A 8 -3.37 -9.13 -7.85
CA VAL A 8 -3.74 -8.42 -9.09
C VAL A 8 -4.89 -7.46 -8.83
N LEU A 9 -5.93 -7.89 -8.11
CA LEU A 9 -7.09 -7.06 -7.80
C LEU A 9 -6.71 -5.79 -7.01
N VAL A 10 -5.82 -5.90 -6.03
CA VAL A 10 -5.36 -4.74 -5.25
C VAL A 10 -4.63 -3.74 -6.15
N ILE A 11 -3.69 -4.20 -6.98
CA ILE A 11 -2.96 -3.30 -7.90
C ILE A 11 -3.92 -2.64 -8.89
N VAL A 12 -4.83 -3.41 -9.48
CA VAL A 12 -5.81 -2.89 -10.44
C VAL A 12 -6.74 -1.87 -9.78
N ALA A 13 -7.28 -2.19 -8.61
CA ALA A 13 -8.15 -1.28 -7.86
C ALA A 13 -7.43 0.01 -7.46
N ASP A 14 -6.19 -0.10 -6.97
CA ASP A 14 -5.35 1.05 -6.61
C ASP A 14 -5.09 1.94 -7.84
N GLN A 15 -4.61 1.39 -8.93
CA GLN A 15 -4.25 2.16 -10.11
C GLN A 15 -5.48 2.74 -10.86
N ILE A 16 -6.61 2.00 -10.89
CA ILE A 16 -7.85 2.53 -11.49
C ILE A 16 -8.38 3.69 -10.65
N SER A 17 -8.47 3.55 -9.33
CA SER A 17 -8.97 4.61 -8.45
C SER A 17 -8.10 5.87 -8.54
N LYS A 18 -6.77 5.72 -8.49
CA LYS A 18 -5.82 6.83 -8.65
C LYS A 18 -5.98 7.54 -10.00
N ASN A 19 -6.07 6.77 -11.08
CA ASN A 19 -6.20 7.33 -12.43
C ASN A 19 -7.55 8.05 -12.63
N LEU A 20 -8.65 7.48 -12.11
CA LEU A 20 -9.96 8.13 -12.14
C LEU A 20 -9.95 9.46 -11.39
N LEU A 21 -9.38 9.49 -10.19
CA LEU A 21 -9.32 10.70 -9.38
C LEU A 21 -8.37 11.74 -9.95
N PHE A 22 -7.22 11.32 -10.47
CA PHE A 22 -6.24 12.19 -11.13
C PHE A 22 -6.85 12.94 -12.32
N ASN A 23 -7.76 12.31 -13.08
CA ASN A 23 -8.41 12.92 -14.23
C ASN A 23 -9.63 13.79 -13.88
N ASN A 24 -10.16 13.67 -12.66
CA ASN A 24 -11.41 14.35 -12.28
C ASN A 24 -11.27 15.35 -11.13
N LEU A 25 -10.15 15.32 -10.39
CA LEU A 25 -9.91 16.22 -9.26
C LEU A 25 -8.57 16.93 -9.42
N TYR A 26 -8.50 18.19 -9.00
CA TYR A 26 -7.23 18.91 -8.93
C TYR A 26 -6.60 18.77 -7.54
N LEU A 27 -5.29 19.02 -7.48
CA LEU A 27 -4.52 18.94 -6.24
C LEU A 27 -5.15 19.80 -5.12
N GLY A 28 -5.36 19.19 -3.97
CA GLY A 28 -5.97 19.81 -2.80
C GLY A 28 -7.50 19.87 -2.83
N GLN A 29 -8.13 19.45 -3.94
CA GLN A 29 -9.59 19.37 -3.98
C GLN A 29 -10.06 18.27 -3.03
N SER A 30 -11.10 18.59 -2.24
CA SER A 30 -11.72 17.69 -1.27
C SER A 30 -13.22 17.62 -1.51
N VAL A 31 -13.72 16.40 -1.75
CA VAL A 31 -15.14 16.10 -1.96
C VAL A 31 -15.67 15.34 -0.76
N PRO A 32 -16.62 15.87 0.01
CA PRO A 32 -17.19 15.17 1.15
C PRO A 32 -18.07 13.99 0.68
N VAL A 33 -17.72 12.76 1.12
CA VAL A 33 -18.58 11.56 0.97
C VAL A 33 -19.49 11.45 2.20
N ILE A 34 -18.88 11.58 3.39
CA ILE A 34 -19.59 11.69 4.66
C ILE A 34 -19.09 12.97 5.34
N PRO A 35 -19.92 14.04 5.44
CA PRO A 35 -19.49 15.30 6.02
C PRO A 35 -18.79 15.13 7.37
N ARG A 36 -17.65 15.79 7.54
CA ARG A 36 -16.80 15.79 8.75
C ARG A 36 -16.10 14.47 9.08
N ILE A 37 -16.41 13.34 8.40
CA ILE A 37 -15.88 12.01 8.71
C ILE A 37 -14.99 11.50 7.60
N PHE A 38 -15.49 11.46 6.36
CA PHE A 38 -14.79 10.86 5.23
C PHE A 38 -14.93 11.70 3.96
N HIS A 39 -13.81 12.05 3.39
CA HIS A 39 -13.70 12.81 2.15
C HIS A 39 -12.84 12.06 1.13
N ILE A 40 -13.00 12.38 -0.12
CA ILE A 40 -12.03 12.09 -1.17
C ILE A 40 -11.25 13.37 -1.40
N THR A 41 -9.97 13.39 -1.01
CA THR A 41 -9.10 14.57 -1.07
C THR A 41 -7.87 14.25 -1.90
N MET A 42 -7.65 14.95 -3.02
CA MET A 42 -6.49 14.71 -3.88
C MET A 42 -5.20 15.24 -3.26
N VAL A 43 -4.25 14.36 -2.97
CA VAL A 43 -2.96 14.71 -2.39
C VAL A 43 -1.83 14.07 -3.19
N TYR A 44 -0.77 14.85 -3.49
CA TYR A 44 0.48 14.35 -4.08
C TYR A 44 1.52 14.18 -2.98
N ASN A 45 1.81 12.93 -2.64
CA ASN A 45 2.71 12.57 -1.56
C ASN A 45 4.12 12.30 -2.09
N THR A 46 5.03 13.26 -1.88
CA THR A 46 6.46 13.14 -2.29
C THR A 46 7.36 12.56 -1.20
N GLY A 47 6.81 12.19 -0.04
CA GLY A 47 7.54 11.67 1.12
C GLY A 47 6.89 10.46 1.75
N ILE A 48 6.88 10.44 3.07
CA ILE A 48 6.13 9.51 3.92
C ILE A 48 4.99 10.22 4.64
N ALA A 49 4.18 9.44 5.38
CA ALA A 49 3.08 9.96 6.20
C ALA A 49 3.51 11.18 7.02
N PHE A 50 2.57 12.10 7.26
CA PHE A 50 2.77 13.38 7.97
C PHE A 50 3.68 14.39 7.26
N GLY A 51 3.97 14.21 5.95
CA GLY A 51 4.81 15.14 5.17
C GLY A 51 6.28 15.16 5.56
N LEU A 52 6.76 14.11 6.23
CA LEU A 52 8.18 13.95 6.55
C LEU A 52 8.97 13.60 5.27
N PHE A 53 10.20 14.11 5.19
CA PHE A 53 11.13 13.84 4.08
C PHE A 53 10.58 14.17 2.69
N LYS A 54 9.91 15.33 2.54
CA LYS A 54 9.44 15.81 1.23
C LYS A 54 10.56 15.83 0.19
N ASN A 55 10.19 15.59 -1.07
CA ASN A 55 11.08 15.60 -2.23
C ASN A 55 12.17 14.50 -2.22
N GLN A 56 12.04 13.46 -1.40
CA GLN A 56 12.95 12.31 -1.36
C GLN A 56 12.43 11.13 -2.19
N THR A 57 11.76 11.40 -3.31
CA THR A 57 11.11 10.36 -4.15
C THR A 57 12.07 9.26 -4.58
N VAL A 58 13.31 9.62 -4.96
CA VAL A 58 14.32 8.64 -5.38
C VAL A 58 14.67 7.69 -4.23
N LEU A 59 14.89 8.24 -3.03
CA LEU A 59 15.18 7.44 -1.83
C LEU A 59 14.03 6.47 -1.52
N PHE A 60 12.78 6.95 -1.52
CA PHE A 60 11.62 6.10 -1.23
C PHE A 60 11.33 5.08 -2.33
N SER A 61 11.64 5.41 -3.59
CA SER A 61 11.58 4.43 -4.68
C SER A 61 12.60 3.31 -4.48
N ALA A 62 13.84 3.65 -4.13
CA ALA A 62 14.89 2.67 -3.84
C ALA A 62 14.53 1.78 -2.64
N ILE A 63 14.04 2.38 -1.54
CA ILE A 63 13.56 1.63 -0.36
C ILE A 63 12.40 0.70 -0.74
N SER A 64 11.40 1.21 -1.48
CA SER A 64 10.26 0.39 -1.92
C SER A 64 10.71 -0.78 -2.79
N PHE A 65 11.64 -0.54 -3.72
CA PHE A 65 12.20 -1.59 -4.57
C PHE A 65 12.92 -2.66 -3.73
N PHE A 66 13.77 -2.24 -2.79
CA PHE A 66 14.48 -3.17 -1.90
C PHE A 66 13.50 -4.01 -1.06
N VAL A 67 12.48 -3.37 -0.48
CA VAL A 67 11.43 -4.07 0.29
C VAL A 67 10.68 -5.07 -0.59
N ILE A 68 10.33 -4.72 -1.83
CA ILE A 68 9.69 -5.63 -2.79
C ILE A 68 10.56 -6.88 -3.02
N VAL A 69 11.87 -6.71 -3.23
CA VAL A 69 12.81 -7.83 -3.40
C VAL A 69 12.82 -8.74 -2.17
N LEU A 70 12.88 -8.16 -0.97
CA LEU A 70 12.84 -8.92 0.29
C LEU A 70 11.53 -9.71 0.45
N ILE A 71 10.39 -9.10 0.10
CA ILE A 71 9.08 -9.76 0.19
C ILE A 71 9.00 -10.92 -0.81
N ILE A 72 9.47 -10.73 -2.05
CA ILE A 72 9.52 -11.80 -3.05
C ILE A 72 10.38 -12.96 -2.54
N PHE A 73 11.57 -12.68 -2.02
CA PHE A 73 12.44 -13.69 -1.43
C PHE A 73 11.73 -14.43 -0.29
N SER A 74 11.06 -13.71 0.62
CA SER A 74 10.30 -14.30 1.72
C SER A 74 9.17 -15.21 1.23
N ILE A 75 8.45 -14.82 0.18
CA ILE A 75 7.40 -15.65 -0.44
C ILE A 75 7.99 -16.94 -1.03
N LEU A 76 9.14 -16.83 -1.72
CA LEU A 76 9.81 -17.99 -2.31
C LEU A 76 10.31 -18.96 -1.24
N GLU A 77 10.90 -18.43 -0.16
CA GLU A 77 11.35 -19.24 0.99
C GLU A 77 10.17 -19.93 1.69
N GLN A 78 9.07 -19.23 1.91
CA GLN A 78 7.86 -19.81 2.51
C GLN A 78 7.30 -20.97 1.66
N LYS A 79 7.32 -20.83 0.33
CA LYS A 79 6.85 -21.88 -0.58
C LYS A 79 7.75 -23.11 -0.64
N ARG A 80 9.02 -23.01 -0.24
CA ARG A 80 9.99 -24.12 -0.16
C ARG A 80 9.85 -24.93 1.14
N ARG A 81 9.24 -24.35 2.18
CA ARG A 81 9.06 -25.00 3.49
C ARG A 81 8.01 -26.10 3.40
N LYS A 82 8.20 -27.17 4.19
CA LYS A 82 7.22 -28.26 4.33
C LYS A 82 5.92 -27.77 5.01
N ASP A 83 6.06 -26.86 5.98
CA ASP A 83 4.95 -26.27 6.73
C ASP A 83 4.64 -24.87 6.18
N ILE A 84 3.85 -24.82 5.12
CA ILE A 84 3.45 -23.56 4.49
C ILE A 84 2.43 -22.84 5.38
N ASN A 85 2.73 -21.62 5.79
CA ASN A 85 1.75 -20.78 6.45
C ASN A 85 0.97 -19.91 5.45
N HIS A 86 -0.26 -20.32 5.17
CA HIS A 86 -1.11 -19.64 4.19
C HIS A 86 -1.45 -18.19 4.57
N LEU A 87 -1.63 -17.90 5.87
CA LEU A 87 -1.91 -16.53 6.34
C LEU A 87 -0.71 -15.59 6.11
N GLU A 88 0.50 -16.07 6.39
CA GLU A 88 1.71 -15.29 6.17
C GLU A 88 1.94 -15.01 4.69
N ILE A 89 1.79 -16.02 3.84
CA ILE A 89 1.89 -15.84 2.39
C ILE A 89 0.83 -14.85 1.89
N PHE A 90 -0.41 -14.94 2.35
CA PHE A 90 -1.47 -14.01 1.99
C PHE A 90 -1.13 -12.57 2.39
N ALA A 91 -0.63 -12.37 3.63
CA ALA A 91 -0.19 -11.09 4.13
C ALA A 91 0.97 -10.50 3.29
N LEU A 92 1.97 -11.34 2.94
CA LEU A 92 3.07 -10.91 2.07
C LEU A 92 2.59 -10.49 0.68
N TYR A 93 1.60 -11.17 0.10
CA TYR A 93 1.02 -10.75 -1.19
C TYR A 93 0.27 -9.41 -1.09
N LEU A 94 -0.41 -9.13 0.03
CA LEU A 94 -1.04 -7.83 0.27
C LEU A 94 0.01 -6.72 0.35
N ILE A 95 1.08 -6.92 1.13
CA ILE A 95 2.16 -5.93 1.26
C ILE A 95 2.84 -5.72 -0.10
N LEU A 96 3.11 -6.80 -0.83
CA LEU A 96 3.72 -6.74 -2.14
C LEU A 96 2.88 -5.94 -3.14
N SER A 97 1.56 -6.18 -3.17
CA SER A 97 0.67 -5.46 -4.09
C SER A 97 0.63 -3.96 -3.81
N GLY A 98 0.54 -3.57 -2.54
CA GLY A 98 0.55 -2.16 -2.16
C GLY A 98 1.91 -1.49 -2.41
N ALA A 99 3.03 -2.18 -2.10
CA ALA A 99 4.36 -1.64 -2.38
C ALA A 99 4.56 -1.41 -3.89
N ILE A 100 4.11 -2.32 -4.74
CA ILE A 100 4.16 -2.17 -6.20
C ILE A 100 3.25 -1.03 -6.67
N GLY A 101 2.01 -0.92 -6.15
CA GLY A 101 1.08 0.16 -6.51
C GLY A 101 1.69 1.54 -6.28
N ASN A 102 2.27 1.76 -5.09
CA ASN A 102 2.93 3.02 -4.76
C ASN A 102 4.25 3.23 -5.50
N LEU A 103 4.96 2.17 -5.86
CA LEU A 103 6.19 2.28 -6.67
C LEU A 103 5.87 2.67 -8.12
N ILE A 104 4.78 2.16 -8.70
CA ILE A 104 4.30 2.56 -10.04
C ILE A 104 4.05 4.06 -10.09
N ASP A 105 3.38 4.62 -9.08
CA ASP A 105 3.12 6.07 -9.02
C ASP A 105 4.42 6.87 -8.98
N ARG A 106 5.38 6.48 -8.14
CA ARG A 106 6.68 7.14 -8.02
C ARG A 106 7.46 7.14 -9.35
N PHE A 107 7.42 6.06 -10.10
CA PHE A 107 8.06 5.99 -11.42
C PHE A 107 7.32 6.82 -12.47
N ARG A 108 5.99 6.90 -12.41
CA ARG A 108 5.20 7.63 -13.41
C ARG A 108 5.15 9.13 -13.16
N PHE A 109 5.03 9.54 -11.91
CA PHE A 109 4.70 10.91 -11.53
C PHE A 109 5.74 11.58 -10.63
N GLY A 110 6.64 10.81 -10.01
CA GLY A 110 7.57 11.31 -8.99
C GLY A 110 6.94 11.47 -7.60
N TYR A 111 5.69 11.09 -7.42
CA TYR A 111 4.95 11.13 -6.14
C TYR A 111 3.92 10.01 -6.10
N VAL A 112 3.36 9.76 -4.93
CA VAL A 112 2.24 8.83 -4.74
C VAL A 112 0.95 9.64 -4.72
N ILE A 113 -0.11 9.12 -5.34
CA ILE A 113 -1.46 9.71 -5.29
C ILE A 113 -2.19 9.14 -4.08
N ASP A 114 -2.53 10.01 -3.11
CA ASP A 114 -3.32 9.69 -1.94
C ASP A 114 -4.68 10.38 -2.02
N PHE A 115 -5.75 9.71 -1.52
CA PHE A 115 -7.10 10.25 -1.69
C PHE A 115 -8.12 9.86 -0.61
N LEU A 116 -7.87 8.86 0.22
CA LEU A 116 -8.74 8.45 1.32
C LEU A 116 -8.47 9.33 2.54
N ASP A 117 -9.40 10.23 2.87
CA ASP A 117 -9.25 11.25 3.89
C ASP A 117 -10.30 11.08 5.01
N PHE A 118 -9.88 10.53 6.14
CA PHE A 118 -10.71 10.39 7.33
C PHE A 118 -10.63 11.59 8.29
N ARG A 119 -10.02 12.70 7.87
CA ARG A 119 -9.92 13.98 8.59
C ARG A 119 -9.09 13.97 9.87
N VAL A 120 -8.95 12.83 10.52
CA VAL A 120 -8.17 12.62 11.76
C VAL A 120 -6.87 11.84 11.52
N TRP A 121 -6.65 11.40 10.29
CA TRP A 121 -5.49 10.63 9.85
C TRP A 121 -4.90 11.22 8.56
N PRO A 122 -3.60 11.07 8.30
CA PRO A 122 -3.05 11.45 7.00
C PRO A 122 -3.80 10.80 5.85
N VAL A 123 -3.97 11.52 4.74
CA VAL A 123 -4.61 10.97 3.54
C VAL A 123 -3.76 9.80 3.03
N PHE A 124 -4.41 8.73 2.60
CA PHE A 124 -3.76 7.50 2.13
C PHE A 124 -4.52 6.92 0.91
N ASN A 125 -4.13 5.75 0.43
CA ASN A 125 -4.69 5.12 -0.76
C ASN A 125 -4.98 3.61 -0.55
N ILE A 126 -5.44 2.92 -1.60
CA ILE A 126 -5.74 1.48 -1.55
C ILE A 126 -4.46 0.67 -1.32
N ALA A 127 -3.33 1.05 -1.94
CA ALA A 127 -2.05 0.38 -1.75
C ALA A 127 -1.59 0.44 -0.29
N ASP A 128 -1.72 1.60 0.38
CA ASP A 128 -1.39 1.77 1.79
C ASP A 128 -2.30 0.92 2.70
N SER A 129 -3.59 0.84 2.34
CA SER A 129 -4.55 -0.03 3.04
C SER A 129 -4.11 -1.50 2.97
N ALA A 130 -3.71 -1.97 1.80
CA ALA A 130 -3.23 -3.34 1.61
C ALA A 130 -1.94 -3.61 2.39
N ILE A 131 -0.97 -2.68 2.38
CA ILE A 131 0.26 -2.77 3.19
C ILE A 131 -0.10 -2.88 4.67
N THR A 132 -0.97 -2.00 5.16
CA THR A 132 -1.37 -1.94 6.57
C THR A 132 -2.06 -3.24 7.01
N ILE A 133 -3.02 -3.73 6.24
CA ILE A 133 -3.71 -5.00 6.52
C ILE A 133 -2.71 -6.15 6.54
N GLY A 134 -1.82 -6.24 5.56
CA GLY A 134 -0.79 -7.27 5.49
C GLY A 134 0.15 -7.23 6.70
N MET A 135 0.61 -6.05 7.12
CA MET A 135 1.45 -5.90 8.30
C MET A 135 0.73 -6.33 9.59
N VAL A 136 -0.55 -5.95 9.75
CA VAL A 136 -1.36 -6.37 10.90
C VAL A 136 -1.50 -7.90 10.94
N LEU A 137 -1.72 -8.56 9.81
CA LEU A 137 -1.81 -10.02 9.74
C LEU A 137 -0.49 -10.70 10.14
N ILE A 138 0.66 -10.17 9.72
CA ILE A 138 1.98 -10.66 10.13
C ILE A 138 2.17 -10.47 11.64
N LEU A 139 1.82 -9.29 12.15
CA LEU A 139 1.93 -9.00 13.59
C LEU A 139 1.09 -9.95 14.44
N ILE A 140 -0.18 -10.18 14.07
CA ILE A 140 -1.07 -11.15 14.75
C ILE A 140 -0.44 -12.54 14.76
N ARG A 141 0.17 -12.95 13.65
CA ARG A 141 0.86 -14.24 13.58
C ARG A 141 2.07 -14.28 14.52
N CYS A 142 2.91 -13.26 14.52
CA CYS A 142 4.09 -13.20 15.39
C CYS A 142 3.69 -13.29 16.88
N ILE A 143 2.63 -12.57 17.28
CA ILE A 143 2.10 -12.63 18.64
C ILE A 143 1.63 -14.05 18.99
N ARG A 144 0.90 -14.71 18.09
CA ARG A 144 0.44 -16.10 18.32
C ARG A 144 1.58 -17.11 18.44
N LEU A 145 2.72 -16.85 17.81
CA LEU A 145 3.91 -17.71 17.95
C LEU A 145 4.63 -17.49 19.28
N PHE A 146 4.61 -16.26 19.79
CA PHE A 146 5.27 -15.92 21.04
C PHE A 146 4.55 -16.50 22.28
N PHE A 147 3.23 -16.69 22.21
CA PHE A 147 2.41 -17.23 23.31
C PHE A 147 2.10 -18.74 23.15
N LYS A 148 2.78 -19.45 22.26
CA LYS A 148 2.74 -20.93 22.16
C LYS A 148 3.95 -21.55 22.85
#